data_000f7cb29eeed4e41f71e2809d679c7d
#
_entry.id   000f7cb29eeed4e41f71e2809d679c7d
#
_cell.length_a   1.000
_cell.length_b   1.000
_cell.length_c   1.000
_cell.angle_alpha   90.00
_cell.angle_beta   90.00
_cell.angle_gamma   90.00
#
_symmetry.space_group_name_H-M   'P 1'
#
loop_
_entity.id
_entity.type
_entity.pdbx_description
1 polymer ?
#
loop_
_entity_poly.entity_id
_entity_poly.type
_entity_poly.pdbx_seq_one_letter_code
_entity_poly.pdbx_strand_id
1 'polypeptide(L)'
;MRHDPQPAEYTPDTRIDAVADFLADPVRAAEFPQATLRFRNDRWDKAVGLGSLSDEEWVRHFGRFDPLPDNLPQPLALRYHGHQFRNYNPEIGDGRGFLFAQMRDGAGRLLDLGTKGSGTTPYSRTADGRLTLKGGVREILATEMLEALGVNTSRTFSIIETGEALERGDEPSPTRSAVMVRLSHGHIRIGSFQRLMAFEENDNLARLVDYCLATYPGPPPPEDAPGRDEPAIRLMHQVTERLADLAASYMVAGFVHGVLNTDNMNITGESFDYGPWRWLPAWDPGFTAAYFDQTGLYAFGRQPEAIRWNLGQFAIALRPLVEAEPLIAALERFGPLFQNAMARRFCWRLGIASRGLEADAVVINAAEVVMREGKLGPDEFFYRHRGGRGAQGALREAMSGHEPLDTSHEYWSEGQPESMLIDEVETLWSAIDERDDWTPLYDKVTRIRRMAQALGEAPAAPGHTG
;
A
#
# COMPACT_ATOMS: atom_id res chain seq x y z
N MET A 1 5.60 -1.07 -21.29
CA MET A 1 6.35 -2.04 -20.42
C MET A 1 6.50 -1.38 -19.09
N ARG A 2 6.05 -2.02 -18.00
CA ARG A 2 6.55 -1.62 -16.68
C ARG A 2 8.04 -1.86 -16.72
N HIS A 3 8.80 -0.79 -16.74
CA HIS A 3 10.23 -0.90 -16.56
C HIS A 3 10.45 -1.33 -15.10
N ASP A 4 11.29 -2.33 -14.91
CA ASP A 4 11.87 -2.54 -13.59
C ASP A 4 12.42 -1.19 -13.10
N PRO A 5 12.32 -0.89 -11.81
CA PRO A 5 12.85 0.36 -11.30
C PRO A 5 14.32 0.49 -11.72
N GLN A 6 14.72 1.69 -12.15
CA GLN A 6 16.06 1.90 -12.67
C GLN A 6 17.08 1.68 -11.56
N PRO A 7 18.17 0.94 -11.81
CA PRO A 7 19.26 0.84 -10.86
C PRO A 7 19.81 2.22 -10.51
N ALA A 8 20.14 2.42 -9.23
CA ALA A 8 20.71 3.66 -8.72
C ALA A 8 21.95 3.40 -7.87
N GLU A 9 22.71 4.44 -7.59
CA GLU A 9 23.72 4.42 -6.53
C GLU A 9 23.04 4.64 -5.18
N TYR A 10 23.58 4.06 -4.13
CA TYR A 10 23.10 4.30 -2.78
C TYR A 10 23.26 5.78 -2.39
N THR A 11 22.14 6.43 -2.17
CA THR A 11 22.08 7.87 -1.87
C THR A 11 21.29 8.09 -0.58
N PRO A 12 21.94 8.07 0.59
CA PRO A 12 21.28 8.32 1.88
C PRO A 12 20.76 9.76 1.95
N ASP A 13 19.58 9.93 2.55
CA ASP A 13 18.97 11.25 2.79
C ASP A 13 18.03 11.18 3.99
N THR A 14 18.51 11.56 5.17
CA THR A 14 17.77 11.46 6.44
C THR A 14 16.84 12.64 6.65
N ARG A 15 15.95 12.91 5.71
CA ARG A 15 14.99 14.03 5.78
C ARG A 15 14.15 14.04 7.04
N ILE A 16 13.89 12.89 7.64
CA ILE A 16 13.11 12.75 8.87
C ILE A 16 13.72 13.54 10.04
N ASP A 17 15.04 13.80 10.04
CA ASP A 17 15.72 14.57 11.09
C ASP A 17 15.12 15.96 11.28
N ALA A 18 14.52 16.54 10.23
CA ALA A 18 13.87 17.85 10.30
C ALA A 18 12.61 17.89 11.19
N VAL A 19 12.03 16.73 11.49
CA VAL A 19 10.78 16.59 12.27
C VAL A 19 10.86 15.51 13.36
N ALA A 20 11.99 14.83 13.49
CA ALA A 20 12.16 13.71 14.42
C ALA A 20 12.01 14.13 15.89
N ASP A 21 12.35 15.37 16.23
CA ASP A 21 12.26 15.93 17.58
C ASP A 21 10.85 15.79 18.20
N PHE A 22 9.82 15.99 17.39
CA PHE A 22 8.42 15.86 17.84
C PHE A 22 7.68 14.65 17.29
N LEU A 23 8.20 14.01 16.22
CA LEU A 23 7.49 12.96 15.48
C LEU A 23 7.95 11.54 15.83
N ALA A 24 9.11 11.35 16.48
CA ALA A 24 9.70 10.04 16.67
C ALA A 24 10.37 9.87 18.04
N ASP A 25 10.54 8.62 18.43
CA ASP A 25 11.38 8.22 19.57
C ASP A 25 12.50 7.31 19.09
N PRO A 26 13.76 7.58 19.48
CA PRO A 26 14.86 6.66 19.23
C PRO A 26 14.62 5.34 19.97
N VAL A 27 14.76 4.23 19.24
CA VAL A 27 14.53 2.88 19.77
C VAL A 27 15.68 1.93 19.43
N ARG A 28 15.65 0.73 19.98
CA ARG A 28 16.58 -0.34 19.65
C ARG A 28 15.83 -1.54 19.11
N ALA A 29 16.42 -2.19 18.11
CA ALA A 29 15.92 -3.47 17.63
C ALA A 29 16.07 -4.56 18.70
N ALA A 30 15.21 -5.56 18.61
CA ALA A 30 15.37 -6.78 19.39
C ALA A 30 16.58 -7.58 18.91
N GLU A 31 17.17 -8.34 19.81
CA GLU A 31 18.13 -9.37 19.46
C GLU A 31 17.40 -10.67 19.12
N PHE A 32 17.77 -11.30 18.03
CA PHE A 32 17.15 -12.53 17.55
C PHE A 32 18.13 -13.71 17.67
N PRO A 33 17.64 -14.91 18.07
CA PRO A 33 18.50 -16.09 18.21
C PRO A 33 19.14 -16.54 16.90
N GLN A 34 18.44 -16.31 15.77
CA GLN A 34 18.91 -16.62 14.42
C GLN A 34 18.57 -15.48 13.48
N ALA A 35 19.15 -15.50 12.28
CA ALA A 35 18.82 -14.58 11.22
C ALA A 35 19.05 -15.30 9.87
N THR A 36 17.97 -15.89 9.35
CA THR A 36 18.00 -16.63 8.08
C THR A 36 17.29 -15.83 7.01
N LEU A 37 18.00 -15.42 5.96
CA LEU A 37 17.42 -14.69 4.84
C LEU A 37 16.43 -15.59 4.09
N ARG A 38 15.17 -15.15 3.98
CA ARG A 38 14.11 -15.88 3.30
C ARG A 38 13.59 -15.16 2.07
N PHE A 39 13.66 -13.84 2.03
CA PHE A 39 13.27 -13.06 0.85
C PHE A 39 14.10 -11.78 0.78
N ARG A 40 14.57 -11.47 -0.43
CA ARG A 40 15.22 -10.23 -0.82
C ARG A 40 14.58 -9.76 -2.12
N ASN A 41 14.13 -8.53 -2.16
CA ASN A 41 13.53 -7.97 -3.37
C ASN A 41 14.61 -7.51 -4.33
N ASP A 42 14.98 -8.37 -5.26
CA ASP A 42 16.06 -8.22 -6.23
C ASP A 42 15.85 -7.13 -7.28
N ARG A 43 14.63 -6.61 -7.38
CA ARG A 43 14.28 -5.45 -8.24
C ARG A 43 14.52 -4.14 -7.52
N TRP A 44 14.05 -4.07 -6.29
CA TRP A 44 14.10 -2.83 -5.51
C TRP A 44 15.42 -2.61 -4.78
N ASP A 45 16.19 -3.66 -4.46
CA ASP A 45 17.53 -3.50 -3.89
C ASP A 45 18.47 -2.74 -4.84
N LYS A 46 18.38 -3.01 -6.15
CA LYS A 46 19.12 -2.30 -7.19
C LYS A 46 18.65 -0.86 -7.37
N ALA A 47 17.34 -0.63 -7.23
CA ALA A 47 16.74 0.69 -7.40
C ALA A 47 17.15 1.71 -6.33
N VAL A 48 17.59 1.22 -5.16
CA VAL A 48 18.09 2.04 -4.05
C VAL A 48 19.59 1.87 -3.79
N GLY A 49 20.32 1.25 -4.73
CA GLY A 49 21.77 1.10 -4.67
C GLY A 49 22.30 0.09 -3.66
N LEU A 50 21.46 -0.83 -3.19
CA LEU A 50 21.83 -1.87 -2.21
C LEU A 50 21.99 -3.26 -2.84
N GLY A 51 21.88 -3.36 -4.16
CA GLY A 51 21.97 -4.64 -4.89
C GLY A 51 23.33 -5.34 -4.81
N SER A 52 24.39 -4.63 -4.45
CA SER A 52 25.76 -5.19 -4.31
C SER A 52 26.05 -5.81 -2.95
N LEU A 53 25.16 -5.63 -1.96
CA LEU A 53 25.35 -6.23 -0.64
C LEU A 53 25.33 -7.76 -0.74
N SER A 54 26.30 -8.42 -0.11
CA SER A 54 26.26 -9.86 0.11
C SER A 54 25.12 -10.26 1.06
N ASP A 55 24.74 -11.53 1.09
CA ASP A 55 23.71 -12.01 2.01
C ASP A 55 24.11 -11.81 3.49
N GLU A 56 25.41 -11.91 3.80
CA GLU A 56 25.91 -11.66 5.15
C GLU A 56 25.74 -10.17 5.53
N GLU A 57 26.09 -9.25 4.62
CA GLU A 57 25.88 -7.81 4.81
C GLU A 57 24.39 -7.48 4.89
N TRP A 58 23.57 -8.14 4.06
CA TRP A 58 22.11 -7.99 4.09
C TRP A 58 21.54 -8.37 5.45
N VAL A 59 21.90 -9.53 5.97
CA VAL A 59 21.48 -10.00 7.31
C VAL A 59 21.99 -9.07 8.41
N ARG A 60 23.21 -8.55 8.29
CA ARG A 60 23.76 -7.59 9.24
C ARG A 60 22.91 -6.31 9.33
N HIS A 61 22.53 -5.75 8.17
CA HIS A 61 21.74 -4.51 8.15
C HIS A 61 20.24 -4.72 8.41
N PHE A 62 19.63 -5.76 7.87
CA PHE A 62 18.17 -5.94 7.89
C PHE A 62 17.66 -7.02 8.84
N GLY A 63 18.56 -7.77 9.46
CA GLY A 63 18.25 -8.75 10.49
C GLY A 63 18.81 -8.40 11.86
N ARG A 64 19.95 -7.69 11.91
CA ARG A 64 20.56 -7.23 13.16
C ARG A 64 20.53 -5.73 13.34
N PHE A 65 20.10 -5.02 12.31
CA PHE A 65 19.87 -3.57 12.29
C PHE A 65 21.12 -2.73 12.56
N ASP A 66 22.29 -3.20 12.09
CA ASP A 66 23.45 -2.34 12.01
C ASP A 66 23.15 -1.18 11.05
N PRO A 67 23.40 0.08 11.42
CA PRO A 67 23.11 1.22 10.57
C PRO A 67 23.74 1.12 9.17
N LEU A 68 23.00 1.59 8.16
CA LEU A 68 23.56 1.79 6.84
C LEU A 68 24.53 2.97 6.86
N PRO A 69 25.58 2.99 6.00
CA PRO A 69 26.51 4.12 5.93
C PRO A 69 25.80 5.46 5.71
N ASP A 70 26.23 6.50 6.41
CA ASP A 70 25.73 7.87 6.29
C ASP A 70 24.19 8.01 6.43
N ASN A 71 23.56 7.11 7.17
CA ASN A 71 22.11 7.06 7.40
C ASN A 71 21.77 7.24 8.90
N LEU A 72 20.52 6.99 9.29
CA LEU A 72 20.08 7.10 10.67
C LEU A 72 20.96 6.23 11.58
N PRO A 73 21.60 6.83 12.61
CA PRO A 73 22.49 6.10 13.51
C PRO A 73 21.70 5.18 14.48
N GLN A 74 20.41 5.43 14.61
CA GLN A 74 19.49 4.71 15.48
C GLN A 74 18.09 4.69 14.87
N PRO A 75 17.37 3.55 14.92
CA PRO A 75 15.99 3.46 14.47
C PRO A 75 15.04 4.40 15.21
N LEU A 76 13.97 4.83 14.53
CA LEU A 76 13.00 5.80 15.02
C LEU A 76 11.59 5.20 15.02
N ALA A 77 10.96 5.04 16.19
CA ALA A 77 9.55 4.69 16.29
C ALA A 77 8.69 5.95 16.11
N LEU A 78 7.87 5.99 15.06
CA LEU A 78 7.06 7.15 14.73
C LEU A 78 5.85 7.27 15.67
N ARG A 79 5.56 8.51 16.05
CA ARG A 79 4.45 8.91 16.91
C ARG A 79 3.23 9.21 16.08
N TYR A 80 2.12 8.54 16.37
CA TYR A 80 0.82 8.84 15.79
C TYR A 80 -0.30 8.40 16.73
N HIS A 81 -1.48 8.92 16.51
CA HIS A 81 -2.74 8.39 17.04
C HIS A 81 -3.56 7.79 15.90
N GLY A 82 -4.83 7.50 16.10
CA GLY A 82 -5.68 7.10 14.99
C GLY A 82 -7.10 6.76 15.41
N HIS A 83 -7.99 6.77 14.42
CA HIS A 83 -9.32 6.21 14.56
C HIS A 83 -9.29 4.75 14.09
N GLN A 84 -9.46 3.83 15.03
CA GLN A 84 -9.56 2.40 14.76
C GLN A 84 -11.04 2.01 14.82
N PHE A 85 -11.58 1.51 13.73
CA PHE A 85 -13.04 1.28 13.61
C PHE A 85 -13.88 2.52 14.02
N ARG A 86 -13.45 3.71 13.58
CA ARG A 86 -14.03 5.03 13.90
C ARG A 86 -13.95 5.44 15.36
N ASN A 87 -13.29 4.68 16.22
CA ASN A 87 -13.00 5.06 17.61
C ASN A 87 -11.60 5.64 17.72
N TYR A 88 -11.49 6.84 18.25
CA TYR A 88 -10.19 7.48 18.44
C TYR A 88 -9.37 6.76 19.51
N ASN A 89 -8.14 6.42 19.17
CA ASN A 89 -7.20 5.76 20.05
C ASN A 89 -5.91 6.61 20.17
N PRO A 90 -5.65 7.21 21.35
CA PRO A 90 -4.46 8.02 21.60
C PRO A 90 -3.25 7.18 22.06
N GLU A 91 -3.37 5.86 22.19
CA GLU A 91 -2.32 4.99 22.73
C GLU A 91 -1.54 4.24 21.65
N ILE A 92 -1.74 4.59 20.38
CA ILE A 92 -1.05 3.92 19.27
C ILE A 92 0.12 4.73 18.74
N GLY A 93 1.02 4.04 18.08
CA GLY A 93 2.22 4.52 17.41
C GLY A 93 2.88 3.32 16.73
N ASP A 94 4.12 3.44 16.28
CA ASP A 94 4.88 2.31 15.76
C ASP A 94 5.15 1.28 16.87
N GLY A 95 4.22 0.33 17.07
CA GLY A 95 4.19 -0.58 18.21
C GLY A 95 5.02 -1.87 18.04
N ARG A 96 5.42 -2.22 16.81
CA ARG A 96 6.21 -3.44 16.53
C ARG A 96 7.18 -3.24 15.34
N GLY A 97 7.56 -2.01 15.11
CA GLY A 97 8.43 -1.63 14.00
C GLY A 97 8.95 -0.23 14.21
N PHE A 98 9.79 0.21 13.29
CA PHE A 98 10.40 1.53 13.31
C PHE A 98 10.87 1.92 11.91
N LEU A 99 11.13 3.20 11.70
CA LEU A 99 11.89 3.71 10.57
C LEU A 99 13.37 3.40 10.80
N PHE A 100 13.98 2.66 9.88
CA PHE A 100 15.36 2.20 9.99
C PHE A 100 16.34 3.06 9.19
N ALA A 101 15.95 3.46 7.98
CA ALA A 101 16.80 4.23 7.08
C ALA A 101 15.96 5.01 6.07
N GLN A 102 16.56 6.05 5.48
CA GLN A 102 15.98 6.79 4.36
C GLN A 102 17.02 6.95 3.25
N MET A 103 16.57 6.87 2.00
CA MET A 103 17.43 7.02 0.82
C MET A 103 16.62 7.46 -0.40
N ARG A 104 17.31 7.91 -1.44
CA ARG A 104 16.67 8.24 -2.72
C ARG A 104 16.80 7.12 -3.72
N ASP A 105 15.75 6.91 -4.51
CA ASP A 105 15.78 6.02 -5.67
C ASP A 105 16.32 6.75 -6.92
N GLY A 106 16.44 6.01 -8.02
CA GLY A 106 16.91 6.53 -9.30
C GLY A 106 16.04 7.64 -9.92
N ALA A 107 14.79 7.80 -9.46
CA ALA A 107 13.92 8.91 -9.82
C ALA A 107 14.04 10.11 -8.87
N GLY A 108 14.91 10.04 -7.88
CA GLY A 108 15.12 11.08 -6.86
C GLY A 108 14.02 11.13 -5.79
N ARG A 109 13.13 10.14 -5.71
CA ARG A 109 12.11 10.07 -4.66
C ARG A 109 12.76 9.64 -3.35
N LEU A 110 12.35 10.26 -2.24
CA LEU A 110 12.72 9.79 -0.92
C LEU A 110 11.96 8.50 -0.61
N LEU A 111 12.68 7.46 -0.22
CA LEU A 111 12.13 6.19 0.21
C LEU A 111 12.58 5.88 1.64
N ASP A 112 11.67 5.29 2.40
CA ASP A 112 11.89 4.85 3.76
C ASP A 112 12.05 3.33 3.81
N LEU A 113 13.01 2.84 4.60
CA LEU A 113 13.04 1.47 5.06
C LEU A 113 12.38 1.40 6.44
N GLY A 114 11.12 0.96 6.48
CA GLY A 114 10.38 0.69 7.69
C GLY A 114 10.42 -0.78 8.05
N THR A 115 10.29 -1.11 9.32
CA THR A 115 10.34 -2.50 9.79
C THR A 115 9.02 -2.97 10.37
N LYS A 116 8.84 -4.28 10.47
CA LYS A 116 7.72 -4.91 11.18
C LYS A 116 8.21 -6.20 11.84
N GLY A 117 7.93 -6.35 13.14
CA GLY A 117 8.43 -7.48 13.93
C GLY A 117 9.83 -7.27 14.50
N SER A 118 10.37 -6.06 14.45
CA SER A 118 11.75 -5.73 14.83
C SER A 118 11.98 -5.47 16.32
N GLY A 119 10.94 -5.58 17.15
CA GLY A 119 11.03 -5.43 18.60
C GLY A 119 9.94 -4.54 19.17
N THR A 120 10.00 -4.37 20.48
CA THR A 120 9.10 -3.48 21.21
C THR A 120 9.57 -2.03 21.15
N THR A 121 8.61 -1.12 21.22
CA THR A 121 8.79 0.32 21.24
C THR A 121 7.97 0.90 22.42
N PRO A 122 8.03 2.20 22.71
CA PRO A 122 7.15 2.82 23.69
C PRO A 122 5.66 2.64 23.40
N TYR A 123 5.29 2.27 22.14
CA TYR A 123 3.90 2.12 21.68
C TYR A 123 3.42 0.68 21.59
N SER A 124 4.22 -0.29 22.01
CA SER A 124 3.86 -1.72 21.92
C SER A 124 2.74 -2.13 22.89
N ARG A 125 2.47 -1.31 23.90
CA ARG A 125 1.53 -1.63 24.98
C ARG A 125 1.88 -2.99 25.60
N THR A 126 1.03 -4.01 25.43
CA THR A 126 1.24 -5.38 25.92
C THR A 126 1.75 -6.34 24.84
N ALA A 127 1.95 -5.86 23.60
CA ALA A 127 2.41 -6.70 22.50
C ALA A 127 3.92 -6.97 22.58
N ASP A 128 4.34 -8.11 22.04
CA ASP A 128 5.74 -8.58 22.06
C ASP A 128 6.63 -7.92 20.99
N GLY A 129 6.06 -7.11 20.11
CA GLY A 129 6.79 -6.46 19.03
C GLY A 129 7.26 -7.43 17.93
N ARG A 130 6.66 -8.58 17.78
CA ARG A 130 7.04 -9.63 16.84
C ARG A 130 6.08 -9.76 15.67
N LEU A 131 6.58 -10.38 14.59
CA LEU A 131 5.83 -10.76 13.41
C LEU A 131 5.98 -12.27 13.19
N THR A 132 4.88 -12.97 12.88
CA THR A 132 4.95 -14.37 12.48
C THR A 132 5.54 -14.50 11.07
N LEU A 133 6.23 -15.59 10.78
CA LEU A 133 6.76 -15.83 9.44
C LEU A 133 5.64 -15.91 8.40
N LYS A 134 4.48 -16.49 8.76
CA LYS A 134 3.27 -16.47 7.94
C LYS A 134 2.84 -15.04 7.60
N GLY A 135 2.87 -14.15 8.59
CA GLY A 135 2.61 -12.72 8.38
C GLY A 135 3.55 -12.10 7.36
N GLY A 136 4.86 -12.41 7.44
CA GLY A 136 5.86 -11.98 6.47
C GLY A 136 5.61 -12.52 5.06
N VAL A 137 5.28 -13.79 4.91
CA VAL A 137 4.90 -14.41 3.63
C VAL A 137 3.68 -13.73 3.03
N ARG A 138 2.65 -13.46 3.84
CA ARG A 138 1.46 -12.72 3.41
C ARG A 138 1.77 -11.30 2.94
N GLU A 139 2.72 -10.61 3.56
CA GLU A 139 3.17 -9.27 3.10
C GLU A 139 3.87 -9.36 1.73
N ILE A 140 4.74 -10.36 1.48
CA ILE A 140 5.35 -10.59 0.16
C ILE A 140 4.25 -10.72 -0.90
N LEU A 141 3.30 -11.63 -0.68
CA LEU A 141 2.24 -11.93 -1.64
C LEU A 141 1.35 -10.72 -1.91
N ALA A 142 0.95 -9.99 -0.85
CA ALA A 142 0.12 -8.81 -0.99
C ALA A 142 0.82 -7.71 -1.79
N THR A 143 2.06 -7.38 -1.45
CA THR A 143 2.80 -6.27 -2.08
C THR A 143 3.14 -6.57 -3.54
N GLU A 144 3.57 -7.78 -3.87
CA GLU A 144 3.86 -8.19 -5.26
C GLU A 144 2.59 -8.18 -6.12
N MET A 145 1.46 -8.71 -5.61
CA MET A 145 0.20 -8.73 -6.36
C MET A 145 -0.39 -7.33 -6.54
N LEU A 146 -0.37 -6.50 -5.50
CA LEU A 146 -0.86 -5.13 -5.58
C LEU A 146 -0.03 -4.28 -6.54
N GLU A 147 1.30 -4.38 -6.49
CA GLU A 147 2.18 -3.68 -7.43
C GLU A 147 1.88 -4.13 -8.87
N ALA A 148 1.72 -5.43 -9.11
CA ALA A 148 1.37 -5.97 -10.43
C ALA A 148 0.03 -5.44 -10.94
N LEU A 149 -0.96 -5.28 -10.06
CA LEU A 149 -2.28 -4.72 -10.36
C LEU A 149 -2.34 -3.20 -10.37
N GLY A 150 -1.19 -2.53 -10.33
CA GLY A 150 -1.10 -1.08 -10.49
C GLY A 150 -1.48 -0.28 -9.25
N VAL A 151 -1.64 -0.90 -8.08
CA VAL A 151 -1.85 -0.20 -6.82
C VAL A 151 -0.53 0.44 -6.37
N ASN A 152 -0.59 1.69 -5.92
CA ASN A 152 0.55 2.31 -5.24
C ASN A 152 0.70 1.64 -3.87
N THR A 153 1.71 0.80 -3.70
CA THR A 153 1.92 -0.03 -2.51
C THR A 153 3.35 0.05 -2.02
N SER A 154 3.54 -0.05 -0.70
CA SER A 154 4.85 -0.39 -0.13
C SER A 154 5.34 -1.73 -0.71
N ARG A 155 6.64 -1.95 -0.69
CA ARG A 155 7.26 -3.20 -1.19
C ARG A 155 7.85 -3.95 -0.03
N THR A 156 7.56 -5.24 0.07
CA THR A 156 8.34 -6.10 0.94
C THR A 156 9.76 -6.13 0.39
N PHE A 157 10.71 -5.60 1.17
CA PHE A 157 12.10 -5.45 0.77
C PHE A 157 12.94 -6.63 1.21
N SER A 158 12.72 -7.07 2.47
CA SER A 158 13.43 -8.20 3.08
C SER A 158 12.53 -8.94 4.07
N ILE A 159 12.63 -10.28 4.08
CA ILE A 159 12.12 -11.13 5.16
C ILE A 159 13.27 -11.96 5.70
N ILE A 160 13.53 -11.86 6.98
CA ILE A 160 14.53 -12.64 7.71
C ILE A 160 13.81 -13.39 8.83
N GLU A 161 13.93 -14.72 8.80
CA GLU A 161 13.40 -15.58 9.86
C GLU A 161 14.31 -15.50 11.08
N THR A 162 13.71 -15.31 12.28
CA THR A 162 14.44 -14.96 13.50
C THR A 162 14.74 -16.13 14.42
N GLY A 163 14.15 -17.31 14.16
CA GLY A 163 14.36 -18.54 14.94
C GLY A 163 13.63 -18.57 16.28
N GLU A 164 12.80 -17.56 16.59
CA GLU A 164 11.92 -17.57 17.76
C GLU A 164 10.66 -18.38 17.47
N ALA A 165 10.11 -19.02 18.51
CA ALA A 165 8.80 -19.67 18.50
C ALA A 165 7.80 -18.76 19.23
N LEU A 166 6.75 -18.32 18.51
CA LEU A 166 5.78 -17.37 19.02
C LEU A 166 4.47 -18.06 19.40
N GLU A 167 3.88 -17.63 20.52
CA GLU A 167 2.52 -18.01 20.89
C GLU A 167 1.54 -16.98 20.34
N ARG A 168 0.51 -17.44 19.63
CA ARG A 168 -0.55 -16.62 19.02
C ARG A 168 -1.92 -17.25 19.29
N GLY A 169 -2.92 -16.40 19.53
CA GLY A 169 -4.27 -16.87 19.84
C GLY A 169 -5.14 -17.11 18.61
N ASP A 170 -4.70 -16.67 17.43
CA ASP A 170 -5.44 -16.67 16.17
C ASP A 170 -4.80 -17.54 15.08
N GLU A 171 -3.69 -18.21 15.39
CA GLU A 171 -3.02 -19.17 14.50
C GLU A 171 -2.41 -20.33 15.28
N PRO A 172 -2.12 -21.49 14.64
CA PRO A 172 -1.45 -22.60 15.28
C PRO A 172 -0.14 -22.17 15.94
N SER A 173 0.05 -22.58 17.21
CA SER A 173 1.21 -22.19 18.02
C SER A 173 1.88 -23.41 18.64
N PRO A 174 3.21 -23.37 18.85
CA PRO A 174 4.11 -22.26 18.54
C PRO A 174 4.30 -22.06 17.03
N THR A 175 4.40 -20.79 16.59
CA THR A 175 4.60 -20.44 15.17
C THR A 175 5.96 -19.79 14.94
N ARG A 176 6.49 -19.94 13.72
CA ARG A 176 7.77 -19.38 13.30
C ARG A 176 7.69 -17.85 13.23
N SER A 177 8.79 -17.18 13.51
CA SER A 177 8.89 -15.72 13.55
C SER A 177 9.77 -15.14 12.46
N ALA A 178 9.50 -13.90 12.10
CA ALA A 178 10.29 -13.14 11.14
C ALA A 178 10.40 -11.67 11.54
N VAL A 179 11.38 -11.01 10.95
CA VAL A 179 11.42 -9.56 10.83
C VAL A 179 11.31 -9.19 9.36
N MET A 180 10.47 -8.21 9.07
CA MET A 180 10.28 -7.67 7.75
C MET A 180 10.86 -6.27 7.66
N VAL A 181 11.52 -5.97 6.53
CA VAL A 181 11.82 -4.61 6.09
C VAL A 181 10.95 -4.33 4.86
N ARG A 182 10.30 -3.18 4.87
CA ARG A 182 9.51 -2.67 3.73
C ARG A 182 10.11 -1.38 3.21
N LEU A 183 10.06 -1.21 1.90
CA LEU A 183 10.44 0.00 1.20
C LEU A 183 9.18 0.78 0.85
N SER A 184 9.09 2.03 1.28
CA SER A 184 7.89 2.88 1.14
C SER A 184 8.26 4.30 0.75
N HIS A 185 7.34 5.00 0.08
CA HIS A 185 7.47 6.43 -0.17
C HIS A 185 7.00 7.25 1.05
N GLY A 186 7.54 6.94 2.22
CA GLY A 186 7.26 7.59 3.50
C GLY A 186 6.33 6.78 4.42
N HIS A 187 6.38 7.13 5.71
CA HIS A 187 5.58 6.53 6.77
C HIS A 187 4.73 7.56 7.53
N ILE A 188 4.58 8.77 6.98
CA ILE A 188 3.71 9.79 7.58
C ILE A 188 2.25 9.44 7.31
N ARG A 189 1.49 9.27 8.37
CA ARG A 189 0.10 8.82 8.35
C ARG A 189 -0.85 9.98 8.71
N ILE A 190 -2.12 9.86 8.37
CA ILE A 190 -3.15 10.79 8.88
C ILE A 190 -3.08 10.86 10.41
N GLY A 191 -2.82 9.75 11.07
CA GLY A 191 -2.65 9.66 12.52
C GLY A 191 -1.56 10.53 13.11
N SER A 192 -0.49 10.84 12.38
CA SER A 192 0.57 11.75 12.83
C SER A 192 0.02 13.18 13.06
N PHE A 193 -0.82 13.66 12.15
CA PHE A 193 -1.48 14.96 12.25
C PHE A 193 -2.54 14.97 13.37
N GLN A 194 -3.29 13.88 13.51
CA GLN A 194 -4.30 13.75 14.58
C GLN A 194 -3.67 13.84 15.97
N ARG A 195 -2.47 13.25 16.14
CA ARG A 195 -1.74 13.33 17.40
C ARG A 195 -1.33 14.77 17.71
N LEU A 196 -0.73 15.48 16.76
CA LEU A 196 -0.30 16.87 16.95
C LEU A 196 -1.49 17.80 17.26
N MET A 197 -2.60 17.63 16.56
CA MET A 197 -3.84 18.35 16.85
C MET A 197 -4.33 18.05 18.29
N ALA A 198 -4.35 16.77 18.68
CA ALA A 198 -4.86 16.37 20.01
C ALA A 198 -4.03 16.92 21.18
N PHE A 199 -2.75 17.17 20.96
CA PHE A 199 -1.87 17.82 21.94
C PHE A 199 -1.76 19.33 21.75
N GLU A 200 -2.51 19.93 20.84
CA GLU A 200 -2.48 21.37 20.54
C GLU A 200 -1.09 21.86 20.08
N GLU A 201 -0.29 20.97 19.49
CA GLU A 201 1.07 21.27 19.00
C GLU A 201 1.01 21.94 17.62
N ASN A 202 0.38 23.12 17.51
CA ASN A 202 0.10 23.76 16.24
C ASN A 202 1.37 24.16 15.44
N ASP A 203 2.44 24.57 16.11
CA ASP A 203 3.70 24.89 15.44
C ASP A 203 4.32 23.63 14.82
N ASN A 204 4.31 22.50 15.54
CA ASN A 204 4.79 21.23 15.03
C ASN A 204 3.88 20.69 13.91
N LEU A 205 2.57 20.93 14.00
CA LEU A 205 1.63 20.59 12.93
C LEU A 205 1.95 21.35 11.65
N ALA A 206 2.25 22.65 11.73
CA ALA A 206 2.68 23.46 10.57
C ALA A 206 4.02 22.94 10.00
N ARG A 207 5.02 22.66 10.87
CA ARG A 207 6.29 22.06 10.44
C ARG A 207 6.10 20.71 9.72
N LEU A 208 5.18 19.88 10.19
CA LEU A 208 4.88 18.60 9.53
C LEU A 208 4.24 18.80 8.15
N VAL A 209 3.34 19.78 8.01
CA VAL A 209 2.76 20.16 6.70
C VAL A 209 3.86 20.58 5.73
N ASP A 210 4.76 21.49 6.15
CA ASP A 210 5.86 21.96 5.32
C ASP A 210 6.82 20.84 4.94
N TYR A 211 7.16 19.97 5.89
CA TYR A 211 7.95 18.75 5.64
C TYR A 211 7.32 17.87 4.56
N CYS A 212 6.01 17.60 4.66
CA CYS A 212 5.31 16.76 3.71
C CYS A 212 5.27 17.36 2.29
N LEU A 213 5.04 18.67 2.18
CA LEU A 213 5.06 19.36 0.89
C LEU A 213 6.43 19.38 0.22
N ALA A 214 7.49 19.50 1.02
CA ALA A 214 8.88 19.51 0.53
C ALA A 214 9.37 18.09 0.18
N THR A 215 8.93 17.07 0.92
CA THR A 215 9.43 15.70 0.80
C THR A 215 8.64 14.87 -0.21
N TYR A 216 7.33 15.10 -0.28
CA TYR A 216 6.39 14.36 -1.13
C TYR A 216 5.68 15.29 -2.10
N PRO A 217 6.38 15.86 -3.08
CA PRO A 217 5.81 16.84 -4.00
C PRO A 217 4.60 16.27 -4.75
N GLY A 218 3.68 17.15 -5.10
CA GLY A 218 2.48 16.82 -5.86
C GLY A 218 1.95 18.04 -6.61
N PRO A 219 0.90 17.87 -7.42
CA PRO A 219 0.35 18.96 -8.21
C PRO A 219 -0.19 20.07 -7.32
N PRO A 220 -0.19 21.33 -7.81
CA PRO A 220 -0.84 22.42 -7.11
C PRO A 220 -2.37 22.22 -7.07
N PRO A 221 -3.08 22.83 -6.12
CA PRO A 221 -4.52 22.89 -6.16
C PRO A 221 -5.05 23.58 -7.44
N PRO A 222 -6.32 23.35 -7.82
CA PRO A 222 -6.97 24.10 -8.90
C PRO A 222 -6.82 25.61 -8.73
N GLU A 223 -6.85 26.33 -9.86
CA GLU A 223 -6.66 27.79 -9.86
C GLU A 223 -7.73 28.53 -9.07
N ASP A 224 -8.95 28.01 -9.07
CA ASP A 224 -10.11 28.54 -8.38
C ASP A 224 -10.34 27.97 -6.96
N ALA A 225 -9.43 27.10 -6.48
CA ALA A 225 -9.57 26.50 -5.16
C ALA A 225 -9.42 27.55 -4.04
N PRO A 226 -10.37 27.64 -3.10
CA PRO A 226 -10.25 28.56 -1.97
C PRO A 226 -9.05 28.20 -1.10
N GLY A 227 -8.28 29.22 -0.71
CA GLY A 227 -7.09 29.05 0.14
C GLY A 227 -5.92 28.30 -0.51
N ARG A 228 -5.88 28.19 -1.85
CA ARG A 228 -4.90 27.37 -2.61
C ARG A 228 -3.44 27.63 -2.27
N ASP A 229 -3.10 28.82 -1.82
CA ASP A 229 -1.73 29.19 -1.51
C ASP A 229 -1.31 28.82 -0.08
N GLU A 230 -2.27 28.42 0.75
CA GLU A 230 -2.00 28.00 2.12
C GLU A 230 -1.42 26.56 2.15
N PRO A 231 -0.29 26.34 2.85
CA PRO A 231 0.39 25.03 2.85
C PRO A 231 -0.54 23.87 3.24
N ALA A 232 -1.35 24.04 4.29
CA ALA A 232 -2.28 23.00 4.75
C ALA A 232 -3.35 22.65 3.70
N ILE A 233 -3.84 23.64 2.94
CA ILE A 233 -4.80 23.41 1.85
C ILE A 233 -4.14 22.72 0.67
N ARG A 234 -2.92 23.10 0.32
CA ARG A 234 -2.13 22.40 -0.72
C ARG A 234 -1.95 20.93 -0.36
N LEU A 235 -1.55 20.64 0.88
CA LEU A 235 -1.37 19.26 1.33
C LEU A 235 -2.70 18.50 1.31
N MET A 236 -3.81 19.11 1.78
CA MET A 236 -5.14 18.48 1.74
C MET A 236 -5.56 18.09 0.32
N HIS A 237 -5.36 18.96 -0.67
CA HIS A 237 -5.64 18.64 -2.07
C HIS A 237 -4.82 17.46 -2.59
N GLN A 238 -3.50 17.45 -2.32
CA GLN A 238 -2.61 16.36 -2.75
C GLN A 238 -3.00 15.02 -2.12
N VAL A 239 -3.30 15.00 -0.82
CA VAL A 239 -3.71 13.78 -0.11
C VAL A 239 -5.07 13.30 -0.60
N THR A 240 -6.02 14.21 -0.86
CA THR A 240 -7.33 13.86 -1.43
C THR A 240 -7.18 13.17 -2.79
N GLU A 241 -6.36 13.70 -3.68
CA GLU A 241 -6.12 13.11 -4.99
C GLU A 241 -5.48 11.73 -4.91
N ARG A 242 -4.44 11.59 -4.09
CA ARG A 242 -3.72 10.33 -3.87
C ARG A 242 -4.61 9.24 -3.29
N LEU A 243 -5.43 9.57 -2.28
CA LEU A 243 -6.31 8.60 -1.64
C LEU A 243 -7.55 8.27 -2.49
N ALA A 244 -8.01 9.17 -3.35
CA ALA A 244 -9.04 8.86 -4.33
C ALA A 244 -8.53 7.85 -5.37
N ASP A 245 -7.30 8.01 -5.85
CA ASP A 245 -6.66 7.06 -6.76
C ASP A 245 -6.38 5.71 -6.08
N LEU A 246 -5.92 5.71 -4.81
CA LEU A 246 -5.76 4.49 -4.01
C LEU A 246 -7.08 3.72 -3.88
N ALA A 247 -8.17 4.41 -3.52
CA ALA A 247 -9.49 3.81 -3.40
C ALA A 247 -9.93 3.14 -4.72
N ALA A 248 -9.77 3.83 -5.85
CA ALA A 248 -10.08 3.30 -7.17
C ALA A 248 -9.21 2.07 -7.52
N SER A 249 -7.93 2.11 -7.17
CA SER A 249 -7.01 1.00 -7.42
C SER A 249 -7.39 -0.27 -6.66
N TYR A 250 -7.84 -0.16 -5.39
CA TYR A 250 -8.35 -1.30 -4.61
C TYR A 250 -9.58 -1.93 -5.26
N MET A 251 -10.53 -1.08 -5.70
CA MET A 251 -11.75 -1.56 -6.36
C MET A 251 -11.43 -2.33 -7.64
N VAL A 252 -10.57 -1.77 -8.47
CA VAL A 252 -10.17 -2.41 -9.73
C VAL A 252 -9.31 -3.65 -9.50
N ALA A 253 -8.46 -3.67 -8.45
CA ALA A 253 -7.69 -4.85 -8.08
C ALA A 253 -8.55 -5.98 -7.52
N GLY A 254 -9.80 -5.72 -7.08
CA GLY A 254 -10.60 -6.69 -6.35
C GLY A 254 -10.04 -6.99 -4.96
N PHE A 255 -9.29 -6.03 -4.40
CA PHE A 255 -8.59 -6.15 -3.14
C PHE A 255 -9.40 -5.58 -1.98
N VAL A 256 -9.43 -6.31 -0.87
CA VAL A 256 -10.04 -5.88 0.39
C VAL A 256 -8.96 -5.80 1.45
N HIS A 257 -8.65 -4.58 1.88
CA HIS A 257 -7.62 -4.32 2.89
C HIS A 257 -8.03 -4.87 4.27
N GLY A 258 -9.29 -4.71 4.62
CA GLY A 258 -9.89 -5.22 5.85
C GLY A 258 -9.76 -4.33 7.07
N VAL A 259 -8.80 -3.38 7.11
CA VAL A 259 -8.60 -2.45 8.22
C VAL A 259 -8.16 -1.09 7.69
N LEU A 260 -9.13 -0.27 7.27
CA LEU A 260 -8.88 1.07 6.72
C LEU A 260 -9.02 2.16 7.80
N ASN A 261 -8.24 2.03 8.85
CA ASN A 261 -8.11 3.01 9.93
C ASN A 261 -7.29 4.23 9.49
N THR A 262 -7.36 5.35 10.22
CA THR A 262 -6.55 6.55 9.90
C THR A 262 -5.04 6.33 10.09
N ASP A 263 -4.64 5.40 10.95
CA ASP A 263 -3.26 4.96 11.13
C ASP A 263 -2.76 4.06 9.97
N ASN A 264 -3.66 3.57 9.12
CA ASN A 264 -3.32 2.83 7.89
C ASN A 264 -3.49 3.68 6.61
N MET A 265 -3.59 5.00 6.75
CA MET A 265 -3.66 5.95 5.62
C MET A 265 -2.37 6.77 5.55
N ASN A 266 -1.50 6.40 4.62
CA ASN A 266 -0.30 7.17 4.30
C ASN A 266 -0.68 8.41 3.46
N ILE A 267 -0.12 9.57 3.79
CA ILE A 267 -0.40 10.82 3.06
C ILE A 267 0.17 10.83 1.63
N THR A 268 1.04 9.89 1.30
CA THR A 268 1.52 9.66 -0.06
C THR A 268 0.53 8.87 -0.92
N GLY A 269 -0.57 8.37 -0.33
CA GLY A 269 -1.52 7.47 -0.99
C GLY A 269 -0.95 6.07 -1.24
N GLU A 270 0.15 5.71 -0.59
CA GLU A 270 0.72 4.38 -0.66
C GLU A 270 0.00 3.44 0.30
N SER A 271 -0.42 2.29 -0.21
CA SER A 271 -1.01 1.20 0.56
C SER A 271 0.05 0.48 1.37
N PHE A 272 -0.24 0.13 2.61
CA PHE A 272 0.68 -0.59 3.50
C PHE A 272 -0.04 -1.20 4.72
N ASP A 273 0.70 -1.90 5.60
CA ASP A 273 0.20 -2.54 6.83
C ASP A 273 -0.89 -3.60 6.58
N TYR A 274 -0.53 -4.57 5.75
CA TYR A 274 -1.41 -5.66 5.37
C TYR A 274 -1.62 -6.65 6.53
N GLY A 275 -2.84 -6.67 7.05
CA GLY A 275 -3.29 -7.61 8.09
C GLY A 275 -4.20 -8.70 7.51
N PRO A 276 -5.52 -8.59 7.69
CA PRO A 276 -6.48 -9.64 7.30
C PRO A 276 -6.86 -9.64 5.82
N TRP A 277 -6.13 -8.96 4.97
CA TRP A 277 -6.46 -8.75 3.55
C TRP A 277 -6.96 -10.00 2.82
N ARG A 278 -7.78 -9.77 1.77
CA ARG A 278 -8.30 -10.78 0.85
C ARG A 278 -8.41 -10.21 -0.57
N TRP A 279 -8.41 -11.09 -1.57
CA TRP A 279 -8.94 -10.83 -2.89
C TRP A 279 -10.32 -11.46 -3.03
N LEU A 280 -11.20 -10.82 -3.80
CA LEU A 280 -12.56 -11.30 -4.02
C LEU A 280 -12.56 -12.61 -4.80
N PRO A 281 -13.15 -13.70 -4.26
CA PRO A 281 -13.35 -14.93 -5.01
C PRO A 281 -14.50 -14.82 -6.05
N ALA A 282 -15.44 -13.92 -5.78
CA ALA A 282 -16.54 -13.54 -6.67
C ALA A 282 -16.92 -12.09 -6.41
N TRP A 283 -17.58 -11.44 -7.37
CA TRP A 283 -18.01 -10.04 -7.20
C TRP A 283 -19.07 -9.93 -6.10
N ASP A 284 -18.66 -9.42 -4.96
CA ASP A 284 -19.51 -9.20 -3.79
C ASP A 284 -19.12 -7.88 -3.09
N PRO A 285 -19.91 -6.81 -3.26
CA PRO A 285 -19.65 -5.55 -2.56
C PRO A 285 -19.71 -5.64 -1.03
N GLY A 286 -20.42 -6.64 -0.49
CA GLY A 286 -20.53 -6.89 0.95
C GLY A 286 -19.40 -7.71 1.55
N PHE A 287 -18.47 -8.22 0.74
CA PHE A 287 -17.37 -9.07 1.20
C PHE A 287 -16.43 -8.34 2.17
N THR A 288 -16.13 -8.99 3.31
CA THR A 288 -15.18 -8.49 4.31
C THR A 288 -13.95 -9.39 4.42
N ALA A 289 -12.78 -8.79 4.59
CA ALA A 289 -11.53 -9.53 4.81
C ALA A 289 -11.31 -9.91 6.28
N ALA A 290 -11.72 -9.02 7.19
CA ALA A 290 -11.52 -9.20 8.63
C ALA A 290 -12.74 -9.88 9.26
N TYR A 291 -12.55 -11.03 9.92
CA TYR A 291 -13.62 -11.76 10.61
C TYR A 291 -14.26 -10.96 11.76
N PHE A 292 -13.54 -10.00 12.29
CA PHE A 292 -14.01 -9.12 13.38
C PHE A 292 -14.74 -7.86 12.85
N ASP A 293 -14.77 -7.62 11.55
CA ASP A 293 -15.58 -6.54 10.95
C ASP A 293 -17.03 -7.03 10.70
N GLN A 294 -17.75 -7.28 11.77
CA GLN A 294 -19.12 -7.81 11.71
C GLN A 294 -20.13 -6.83 11.11
N THR A 295 -19.81 -5.54 11.09
CA THR A 295 -20.67 -4.48 10.53
C THR A 295 -20.39 -4.21 9.05
N GLY A 296 -19.33 -4.79 8.50
CA GLY A 296 -18.89 -4.54 7.14
C GLY A 296 -18.41 -3.10 6.94
N LEU A 297 -17.84 -2.49 7.98
CA LEU A 297 -17.33 -1.12 7.91
C LEU A 297 -16.30 -0.97 6.78
N TYR A 298 -15.45 -1.96 6.60
CA TYR A 298 -14.41 -2.03 5.59
C TYR A 298 -14.70 -3.10 4.51
N ALA A 299 -15.99 -3.40 4.28
CA ALA A 299 -16.39 -4.27 3.18
C ALA A 299 -15.90 -3.71 1.84
N PHE A 300 -15.68 -4.58 0.85
CA PHE A 300 -15.15 -4.23 -0.46
C PHE A 300 -15.79 -2.97 -1.05
N GLY A 301 -17.11 -2.96 -1.21
CA GLY A 301 -17.84 -1.83 -1.80
C GLY A 301 -17.86 -0.57 -0.94
N ARG A 302 -17.46 -0.64 0.33
CA ARG A 302 -17.41 0.48 1.26
C ARG A 302 -16.02 1.08 1.47
N GLN A 303 -15.01 0.50 0.86
CA GLN A 303 -13.62 1.02 0.98
C GLN A 303 -13.49 2.49 0.54
N PRO A 304 -14.11 2.94 -0.57
CA PRO A 304 -14.07 4.38 -0.93
C PRO A 304 -14.73 5.28 0.12
N GLU A 305 -15.84 4.86 0.72
CA GLU A 305 -16.50 5.59 1.82
C GLU A 305 -15.59 5.68 3.05
N ALA A 306 -14.93 4.58 3.42
CA ALA A 306 -14.02 4.53 4.57
C ALA A 306 -12.80 5.45 4.36
N ILE A 307 -12.22 5.44 3.17
CA ILE A 307 -11.08 6.31 2.83
C ILE A 307 -11.51 7.79 2.81
N ARG A 308 -12.67 8.11 2.24
CA ARG A 308 -13.21 9.47 2.28
C ARG A 308 -13.47 9.94 3.72
N TRP A 309 -13.97 9.06 4.59
CA TRP A 309 -14.15 9.36 6.00
C TRP A 309 -12.80 9.68 6.68
N ASN A 310 -11.74 8.91 6.39
CA ASN A 310 -10.39 9.17 6.90
C ASN A 310 -9.85 10.52 6.43
N LEU A 311 -10.12 10.92 5.17
CA LEU A 311 -9.81 12.26 4.68
C LEU A 311 -10.55 13.35 5.45
N GLY A 312 -11.80 13.10 5.87
CA GLY A 312 -12.52 13.99 6.76
C GLY A 312 -11.82 14.16 8.12
N GLN A 313 -11.26 13.07 8.67
CA GLN A 313 -10.47 13.14 9.90
C GLN A 313 -9.14 13.89 9.69
N PHE A 314 -8.53 13.78 8.51
CA PHE A 314 -7.37 14.57 8.14
C PHE A 314 -7.68 16.06 8.04
N ALA A 315 -8.80 16.43 7.40
CA ALA A 315 -9.27 17.80 7.34
C ALA A 315 -9.49 18.40 8.75
N ILE A 316 -10.10 17.62 9.68
CA ILE A 316 -10.26 18.02 11.08
C ILE A 316 -8.90 18.24 11.74
N ALA A 317 -7.91 17.38 11.48
CA ALA A 317 -6.57 17.51 12.06
C ALA A 317 -5.83 18.78 11.57
N LEU A 318 -6.17 19.31 10.39
CA LEU A 318 -5.60 20.54 9.85
C LEU A 318 -6.34 21.82 10.28
N ARG A 319 -7.49 21.73 10.95
CA ARG A 319 -8.29 22.89 11.41
C ARG A 319 -7.56 23.90 12.27
N PRO A 320 -6.58 23.53 13.11
CA PRO A 320 -5.82 24.53 13.86
C PRO A 320 -5.01 25.50 12.98
N LEU A 321 -4.73 25.14 11.72
CA LEU A 321 -3.92 25.96 10.81
C LEU A 321 -4.72 26.79 9.83
N VAL A 322 -5.93 26.35 9.45
CA VAL A 322 -6.74 26.97 8.38
C VAL A 322 -8.22 26.86 8.64
N GLU A 323 -9.02 27.67 7.93
CA GLU A 323 -10.49 27.66 8.03
C GLU A 323 -11.12 26.37 7.44
N ALA A 324 -12.38 26.10 7.82
CA ALA A 324 -13.07 24.86 7.42
C ALA A 324 -13.44 24.83 5.94
N GLU A 325 -13.88 25.95 5.39
CA GLU A 325 -14.44 26.03 4.03
C GLU A 325 -13.45 25.53 2.96
N PRO A 326 -12.18 25.97 2.92
CA PRO A 326 -11.20 25.45 1.97
C PRO A 326 -10.92 23.94 2.13
N LEU A 327 -10.90 23.43 3.36
CA LEU A 327 -10.70 22.00 3.64
C LEU A 327 -11.88 21.16 3.13
N ILE A 328 -13.11 21.64 3.32
CA ILE A 328 -14.33 21.00 2.82
C ILE A 328 -14.31 20.97 1.29
N ALA A 329 -13.97 22.08 0.64
CA ALA A 329 -13.87 22.16 -0.82
C ALA A 329 -12.85 21.15 -1.37
N ALA A 330 -11.69 20.99 -0.72
CA ALA A 330 -10.70 19.99 -1.09
C ALA A 330 -11.21 18.55 -0.90
N LEU A 331 -11.92 18.26 0.21
CA LEU A 331 -12.52 16.96 0.49
C LEU A 331 -13.62 16.58 -0.53
N GLU A 332 -14.45 17.53 -0.94
CA GLU A 332 -15.54 17.30 -1.91
C GLU A 332 -15.02 16.84 -3.29
N ARG A 333 -13.78 17.15 -3.63
CA ARG A 333 -13.15 16.65 -4.87
C ARG A 333 -12.93 15.15 -4.88
N PHE A 334 -12.96 14.47 -3.73
CA PHE A 334 -12.72 13.03 -3.66
C PHE A 334 -13.64 12.24 -4.61
N GLY A 335 -14.93 12.52 -4.63
CA GLY A 335 -15.90 11.80 -5.46
C GLY A 335 -15.57 11.84 -6.96
N PRO A 336 -15.48 13.02 -7.58
CA PRO A 336 -15.08 13.17 -8.98
C PRO A 336 -13.70 12.57 -9.31
N LEU A 337 -12.71 12.75 -8.43
CA LEU A 337 -11.37 12.17 -8.60
C LEU A 337 -11.41 10.64 -8.58
N PHE A 338 -12.13 10.05 -7.64
CA PHE A 338 -12.34 8.61 -7.54
C PHE A 338 -13.01 8.04 -8.80
N GLN A 339 -14.11 8.67 -9.27
CA GLN A 339 -14.80 8.21 -10.49
C GLN A 339 -13.90 8.23 -11.72
N ASN A 340 -13.13 9.29 -11.91
CA ASN A 340 -12.18 9.38 -13.01
C ASN A 340 -11.05 8.33 -12.91
N ALA A 341 -10.52 8.09 -11.70
CA ALA A 341 -9.51 7.08 -11.48
C ALA A 341 -10.08 5.67 -11.72
N MET A 342 -11.30 5.37 -11.25
CA MET A 342 -12.01 4.13 -11.51
C MET A 342 -12.12 3.86 -13.02
N ALA A 343 -12.62 4.82 -13.79
CA ALA A 343 -12.80 4.68 -15.22
C ALA A 343 -11.48 4.32 -15.93
N ARG A 344 -10.43 5.12 -15.70
CA ARG A 344 -9.11 4.89 -16.33
C ARG A 344 -8.49 3.54 -15.93
N ARG A 345 -8.50 3.22 -14.64
CA ARG A 345 -7.88 1.99 -14.12
C ARG A 345 -8.65 0.74 -14.55
N PHE A 346 -9.99 0.82 -14.60
CA PHE A 346 -10.83 -0.28 -15.06
C PHE A 346 -10.59 -0.58 -16.54
N CYS A 347 -10.60 0.43 -17.40
CA CYS A 347 -10.30 0.29 -18.83
C CYS A 347 -8.89 -0.27 -19.06
N TRP A 348 -7.88 0.24 -18.32
CA TRP A 348 -6.52 -0.29 -18.38
C TRP A 348 -6.48 -1.79 -18.04
N ARG A 349 -7.10 -2.20 -16.92
CA ARG A 349 -7.10 -3.61 -16.52
C ARG A 349 -7.92 -4.48 -17.48
N LEU A 350 -8.99 -3.94 -18.06
CA LEU A 350 -9.78 -4.62 -19.10
C LEU A 350 -9.05 -4.66 -20.47
N GLY A 351 -7.99 -3.89 -20.65
CA GLY A 351 -7.20 -3.85 -21.87
C GLY A 351 -7.87 -3.09 -23.00
N ILE A 352 -8.52 -1.99 -22.69
CA ILE A 352 -9.12 -1.06 -23.64
C ILE A 352 -8.70 0.37 -23.34
N ALA A 353 -8.61 1.21 -24.37
CA ALA A 353 -8.35 2.63 -24.18
C ALA A 353 -9.58 3.33 -23.58
N SER A 354 -9.35 4.18 -22.56
CA SER A 354 -10.41 5.01 -21.99
C SER A 354 -10.97 6.00 -23.01
N ARG A 355 -12.29 6.19 -23.03
CA ARG A 355 -13.00 7.17 -23.85
C ARG A 355 -13.64 8.31 -23.04
N GLY A 356 -13.28 8.40 -21.77
CA GLY A 356 -13.82 9.37 -20.84
C GLY A 356 -14.93 8.79 -19.94
N LEU A 357 -15.17 9.48 -18.84
CA LEU A 357 -15.95 8.99 -17.73
C LEU A 357 -17.33 8.41 -18.11
N GLU A 358 -18.07 9.08 -18.98
CA GLU A 358 -19.43 8.64 -19.36
C GLU A 358 -19.41 7.32 -20.14
N ALA A 359 -18.54 7.19 -21.14
CA ALA A 359 -18.43 5.98 -21.94
C ALA A 359 -17.87 4.80 -21.11
N ASP A 360 -16.86 5.07 -20.29
CA ASP A 360 -16.20 4.07 -19.46
C ASP A 360 -17.13 3.55 -18.35
N ALA A 361 -17.99 4.42 -17.79
CA ALA A 361 -18.98 4.03 -16.79
C ALA A 361 -20.01 3.00 -17.35
N VAL A 362 -20.36 3.09 -18.62
CA VAL A 362 -21.23 2.10 -19.28
C VAL A 362 -20.55 0.72 -19.31
N VAL A 363 -19.25 0.70 -19.60
CA VAL A 363 -18.45 -0.55 -19.59
C VAL A 363 -18.37 -1.12 -18.19
N ILE A 364 -18.08 -0.30 -17.18
CA ILE A 364 -18.01 -0.72 -15.77
C ILE A 364 -19.33 -1.36 -15.32
N ASN A 365 -20.45 -0.68 -15.58
CA ASN A 365 -21.78 -1.19 -15.20
C ASN A 365 -22.11 -2.54 -15.89
N ALA A 366 -21.79 -2.67 -17.16
CA ALA A 366 -22.00 -3.93 -17.89
C ALA A 366 -21.09 -5.04 -17.36
N ALA A 367 -19.85 -4.73 -17.02
CA ALA A 367 -18.90 -5.66 -16.42
C ALA A 367 -19.34 -6.16 -15.03
N GLU A 368 -19.84 -5.26 -14.18
CA GLU A 368 -20.40 -5.64 -12.87
C GLU A 368 -21.56 -6.61 -12.99
N VAL A 369 -22.45 -6.42 -13.96
CA VAL A 369 -23.54 -7.35 -14.23
C VAL A 369 -23.00 -8.73 -14.60
N VAL A 370 -22.02 -8.79 -15.52
CA VAL A 370 -21.39 -10.06 -15.94
C VAL A 370 -20.70 -10.77 -14.77
N MET A 371 -19.94 -10.03 -13.93
CA MET A 371 -19.28 -10.63 -12.77
C MET A 371 -20.27 -11.16 -11.76
N ARG A 372 -21.33 -10.42 -11.46
CA ARG A 372 -22.36 -10.80 -10.50
C ARG A 372 -23.17 -12.01 -10.97
N GLU A 373 -23.67 -12.00 -12.21
CA GLU A 373 -24.47 -13.10 -12.76
C GLU A 373 -23.65 -14.36 -12.98
N GLY A 374 -22.38 -14.20 -13.44
CA GLY A 374 -21.45 -15.30 -13.63
C GLY A 374 -20.77 -15.79 -12.35
N LYS A 375 -20.96 -15.11 -11.21
CA LYS A 375 -20.24 -15.34 -9.95
C LYS A 375 -18.71 -15.35 -10.16
N LEU A 376 -18.23 -14.44 -11.00
CA LEU A 376 -16.82 -14.33 -11.34
C LEU A 376 -16.10 -13.41 -10.36
N GLY A 377 -14.88 -13.77 -9.99
CA GLY A 377 -13.94 -12.88 -9.35
C GLY A 377 -13.34 -11.88 -10.36
N PRO A 378 -12.85 -10.72 -9.89
CA PRO A 378 -12.26 -9.73 -10.76
C PRO A 378 -11.09 -10.27 -11.61
N ASP A 379 -10.19 -11.07 -11.04
CA ASP A 379 -9.02 -11.62 -11.76
C ASP A 379 -9.48 -12.46 -12.97
N GLU A 380 -10.47 -13.33 -12.76
CA GLU A 380 -11.03 -14.18 -13.81
C GLU A 380 -11.76 -13.35 -14.88
N PHE A 381 -12.55 -12.36 -14.47
CA PHE A 381 -13.28 -11.48 -15.38
C PHE A 381 -12.32 -10.71 -16.29
N PHE A 382 -11.34 -10.00 -15.72
CA PHE A 382 -10.41 -9.19 -16.50
C PHE A 382 -9.52 -10.04 -17.42
N TYR A 383 -9.12 -11.23 -16.98
CA TYR A 383 -8.35 -12.16 -17.81
C TYR A 383 -9.17 -12.64 -19.01
N ARG A 384 -10.41 -13.08 -18.78
CA ARG A 384 -11.29 -13.60 -19.85
C ARG A 384 -11.66 -12.55 -20.88
N HIS A 385 -11.89 -11.32 -20.43
CA HIS A 385 -12.44 -10.25 -21.28
C HIS A 385 -11.39 -9.20 -21.71
N ARG A 386 -10.13 -9.46 -21.45
CA ARG A 386 -9.02 -8.56 -21.85
C ARG A 386 -9.08 -8.22 -23.34
N GLY A 387 -9.08 -6.91 -23.69
CA GLY A 387 -9.17 -6.43 -25.06
C GLY A 387 -10.49 -6.77 -25.78
N GLY A 388 -11.56 -7.11 -25.04
CA GLY A 388 -12.87 -7.48 -25.61
C GLY A 388 -13.02 -8.95 -25.92
N ARG A 389 -12.06 -9.80 -25.58
CA ARG A 389 -12.16 -11.25 -25.81
C ARG A 389 -13.40 -11.80 -25.11
N GLY A 390 -14.16 -12.66 -25.79
CA GLY A 390 -15.32 -13.35 -25.23
C GLY A 390 -16.44 -12.44 -24.73
N ALA A 391 -16.39 -11.13 -24.95
CA ALA A 391 -17.46 -10.22 -24.56
C ALA A 391 -18.73 -10.48 -25.40
N GLN A 392 -19.88 -10.56 -24.73
CA GLN A 392 -21.20 -10.82 -25.35
C GLN A 392 -22.24 -9.85 -24.80
N GLY A 393 -23.39 -9.73 -25.49
CA GLY A 393 -24.51 -8.93 -25.04
C GLY A 393 -24.13 -7.49 -24.70
N ALA A 394 -24.65 -7.01 -23.57
CA ALA A 394 -24.44 -5.63 -23.10
C ALA A 394 -22.95 -5.26 -22.89
N LEU A 395 -22.10 -6.20 -22.45
CA LEU A 395 -20.68 -5.92 -22.30
C LEU A 395 -20.02 -5.65 -23.68
N ARG A 396 -20.34 -6.44 -24.70
CA ARG A 396 -19.84 -6.22 -26.06
C ARG A 396 -20.30 -4.88 -26.63
N GLU A 397 -21.56 -4.52 -26.42
CA GLU A 397 -22.13 -3.25 -26.85
C GLU A 397 -21.44 -2.08 -26.14
N ALA A 398 -21.27 -2.16 -24.83
CA ALA A 398 -20.59 -1.13 -24.03
C ALA A 398 -19.14 -0.93 -24.45
N MET A 399 -18.41 -1.98 -24.78
CA MET A 399 -17.02 -1.93 -25.26
C MET A 399 -16.91 -1.47 -26.73
N SER A 400 -18.04 -1.38 -27.44
CA SER A 400 -18.06 -0.94 -28.85
C SER A 400 -17.49 0.47 -28.99
N GLY A 401 -16.45 0.64 -29.79
CA GLY A 401 -15.75 1.90 -29.98
C GLY A 401 -14.60 2.18 -29.00
N HIS A 402 -14.35 1.35 -28.02
CA HIS A 402 -13.11 1.36 -27.26
C HIS A 402 -12.02 0.60 -28.04
N GLU A 403 -10.85 1.21 -28.20
CA GLU A 403 -9.73 0.56 -28.87
C GLU A 403 -9.08 -0.47 -27.94
N PRO A 404 -8.86 -1.73 -28.39
CA PRO A 404 -8.14 -2.71 -27.61
C PRO A 404 -6.68 -2.28 -27.40
N LEU A 405 -6.16 -2.46 -26.18
CA LEU A 405 -4.73 -2.38 -25.89
C LEU A 405 -4.02 -3.67 -26.33
N ASP A 406 -2.68 -3.65 -26.31
CA ASP A 406 -1.88 -4.82 -26.67
C ASP A 406 -2.22 -6.03 -25.79
N THR A 407 -2.52 -7.14 -26.45
CA THR A 407 -2.82 -8.46 -25.84
C THR A 407 -1.94 -9.56 -26.42
N SER A 408 -0.81 -9.21 -27.04
CA SER A 408 0.09 -10.18 -27.71
C SER A 408 0.98 -10.96 -26.72
N HIS A 409 1.11 -10.48 -25.46
CA HIS A 409 1.90 -11.17 -24.46
C HIS A 409 1.38 -12.58 -24.19
N GLU A 410 2.26 -13.57 -24.13
CA GLU A 410 1.95 -14.99 -23.99
C GLU A 410 1.10 -15.32 -22.76
N TYR A 411 1.23 -14.56 -21.64
CA TYR A 411 0.40 -14.68 -20.45
C TYR A 411 -1.09 -14.77 -20.79
N TRP A 412 -1.57 -14.04 -21.78
CA TRP A 412 -2.98 -14.00 -22.15
C TRP A 412 -3.48 -15.29 -22.84
N SER A 413 -2.59 -16.25 -23.13
CA SER A 413 -2.90 -17.55 -23.73
C SER A 413 -2.74 -18.75 -22.78
N GLU A 414 -2.34 -18.53 -21.52
CA GLU A 414 -2.05 -19.60 -20.55
C GLU A 414 -3.29 -20.29 -19.95
N GLY A 415 -4.47 -19.78 -20.22
CA GLY A 415 -5.75 -20.40 -19.86
C GLY A 415 -6.27 -20.06 -18.45
N GLN A 416 -5.43 -19.53 -17.55
CA GLN A 416 -5.82 -19.15 -16.18
C GLN A 416 -5.19 -17.82 -15.77
N PRO A 417 -5.93 -16.98 -15.03
CA PRO A 417 -5.35 -15.76 -14.44
C PRO A 417 -4.44 -16.10 -13.26
N GLU A 418 -3.45 -15.25 -13.01
CA GLU A 418 -2.87 -15.18 -11.68
C GLU A 418 -3.87 -14.56 -10.72
N SER A 419 -4.02 -15.17 -9.55
CA SER A 419 -4.94 -14.76 -8.50
C SER A 419 -4.22 -14.70 -7.14
N MET A 420 -4.91 -14.22 -6.11
CA MET A 420 -4.39 -14.23 -4.75
C MET A 420 -5.50 -14.62 -3.76
N LEU A 421 -6.26 -15.66 -4.12
CA LEU A 421 -7.31 -16.17 -3.26
C LEU A 421 -6.71 -16.84 -2.03
N ILE A 422 -7.45 -16.78 -0.93
CA ILE A 422 -6.94 -17.24 0.38
C ILE A 422 -6.51 -18.71 0.37
N ASP A 423 -7.21 -19.58 -0.34
CA ASP A 423 -6.86 -21.01 -0.41
C ASP A 423 -5.49 -21.24 -1.10
N GLU A 424 -5.15 -20.42 -2.09
CA GLU A 424 -3.82 -20.43 -2.70
C GLU A 424 -2.75 -19.94 -1.73
N VAL A 425 -3.02 -18.85 -0.99
CA VAL A 425 -2.11 -18.31 0.03
C VAL A 425 -1.83 -19.35 1.11
N GLU A 426 -2.87 -20.06 1.59
CA GLU A 426 -2.71 -21.12 2.59
C GLU A 426 -1.93 -22.31 2.03
N THR A 427 -2.12 -22.67 0.76
CA THR A 427 -1.35 -23.73 0.09
C THR A 427 0.12 -23.38 -0.01
N LEU A 428 0.46 -22.14 -0.38
CA LEU A 428 1.84 -21.65 -0.42
C LEU A 428 2.47 -21.67 0.98
N TRP A 429 1.73 -21.24 1.99
CA TRP A 429 2.19 -21.28 3.37
C TRP A 429 2.44 -22.71 3.86
N SER A 430 1.55 -23.66 3.59
CA SER A 430 1.70 -25.06 4.01
C SER A 430 3.00 -25.70 3.47
N ALA A 431 3.43 -25.35 2.25
CA ALA A 431 4.70 -25.83 1.70
C ALA A 431 5.90 -25.36 2.56
N ILE A 432 5.87 -24.11 3.01
CA ILE A 432 6.89 -23.51 3.86
C ILE A 432 6.83 -24.09 5.27
N ASP A 433 5.65 -24.13 5.87
CA ASP A 433 5.45 -24.53 7.27
C ASP A 433 5.82 -26.00 7.50
N GLU A 434 5.33 -26.90 6.64
CA GLU A 434 5.49 -28.34 6.79
C GLU A 434 6.84 -28.88 6.30
N ARG A 435 7.43 -28.25 5.26
CA ARG A 435 8.61 -28.82 4.54
C ARG A 435 9.75 -27.83 4.35
N ASP A 436 9.63 -26.60 4.83
CA ASP A 436 10.54 -25.48 4.55
C ASP A 436 10.80 -25.29 3.04
N ASP A 437 9.80 -25.62 2.20
CA ASP A 437 9.85 -25.48 0.75
C ASP A 437 9.34 -24.10 0.31
N TRP A 438 10.27 -23.23 -0.06
CA TRP A 438 10.03 -21.87 -0.51
C TRP A 438 9.81 -21.77 -2.02
N THR A 439 10.07 -22.83 -2.77
CA THR A 439 9.99 -22.85 -4.24
C THR A 439 8.63 -22.40 -4.76
N PRO A 440 7.47 -22.88 -4.23
CA PRO A 440 6.16 -22.44 -4.70
C PRO A 440 5.91 -20.95 -4.52
N LEU A 441 6.43 -20.34 -3.44
CA LEU A 441 6.34 -18.90 -3.20
C LEU A 441 7.12 -18.10 -4.24
N TYR A 442 8.37 -18.48 -4.51
CA TYR A 442 9.22 -17.79 -5.49
C TYR A 442 8.67 -17.92 -6.90
N ASP A 443 8.15 -19.09 -7.25
CA ASP A 443 7.47 -19.33 -8.53
C ASP A 443 6.22 -18.45 -8.65
N LYS A 444 5.45 -18.31 -7.56
CA LYS A 444 4.28 -17.43 -7.53
C LYS A 444 4.65 -15.97 -7.77
N VAL A 445 5.68 -15.48 -7.09
CA VAL A 445 6.20 -14.12 -7.28
C VAL A 445 6.62 -13.90 -8.74
N THR A 446 7.31 -14.87 -9.33
CA THR A 446 7.73 -14.82 -10.75
C THR A 446 6.54 -14.73 -11.69
N ARG A 447 5.50 -15.53 -11.49
CA ARG A 447 4.28 -15.49 -12.31
C ARG A 447 3.52 -14.16 -12.16
N ILE A 448 3.42 -13.62 -10.94
CA ILE A 448 2.82 -12.29 -10.68
C ILE A 448 3.57 -11.21 -11.45
N ARG A 449 4.89 -11.20 -11.41
CA ARG A 449 5.72 -10.23 -12.14
C ARG A 449 5.56 -10.36 -13.65
N ARG A 450 5.39 -11.58 -14.16
CA ARG A 450 5.08 -11.82 -15.58
C ARG A 450 3.68 -11.29 -15.96
N MET A 451 2.68 -11.45 -15.09
CA MET A 451 1.37 -10.81 -15.26
C MET A 451 1.49 -9.29 -15.31
N ALA A 452 2.31 -8.69 -14.44
CA ALA A 452 2.56 -7.24 -14.45
C ALA A 452 3.12 -6.76 -15.79
N GLN A 453 4.05 -7.50 -16.39
CA GLN A 453 4.59 -7.22 -17.72
C GLN A 453 3.50 -7.27 -18.79
N ALA A 454 2.61 -8.27 -18.74
CA ALA A 454 1.50 -8.41 -19.64
C ALA A 454 0.44 -7.31 -19.52
N LEU A 455 0.20 -6.81 -18.31
CA LEU A 455 -0.72 -5.69 -18.05
C LEU A 455 -0.16 -4.36 -18.56
N GLY A 456 1.16 -4.21 -18.59
CA GLY A 456 1.82 -2.96 -18.95
C GLY A 456 1.68 -1.89 -17.85
N GLU A 457 2.12 -0.69 -18.14
CA GLU A 457 2.15 0.42 -17.18
C GLU A 457 0.73 0.86 -16.79
N ALA A 458 0.46 0.89 -15.49
CA ALA A 458 -0.82 1.36 -14.98
C ALA A 458 -0.96 2.89 -15.17
N PRO A 459 -2.19 3.40 -15.35
CA PRO A 459 -2.41 4.84 -15.40
C PRO A 459 -1.90 5.51 -14.14
N ALA A 460 -1.02 6.49 -14.29
CA ALA A 460 -0.57 7.32 -13.18
C ALA A 460 -1.72 8.18 -12.66
N ALA A 461 -1.70 8.50 -11.36
CA ALA A 461 -2.57 9.56 -10.85
C ALA A 461 -2.22 10.88 -11.55
N PRO A 462 -3.21 11.74 -11.86
CA PRO A 462 -2.94 13.06 -12.42
C PRO A 462 -1.92 13.80 -11.55
N GLY A 463 -0.84 14.29 -12.17
CA GLY A 463 0.24 14.99 -11.47
C GLY A 463 1.39 14.12 -10.96
N HIS A 464 1.34 12.80 -11.08
CA HIS A 464 2.50 11.93 -10.94
C HIS A 464 3.18 11.80 -12.31
N THR A 465 4.00 12.76 -12.66
CA THR A 465 5.06 12.55 -13.67
C THR A 465 6.16 11.79 -12.97
N GLY A 466 6.35 10.51 -13.35
CA GLY A 466 7.37 9.60 -12.82
C GLY A 466 8.80 10.09 -13.04
#